data_812efe92e15b3e1698255c67010b7034
#
_entry.id   812efe92e15b3e1698255c67010b7034
#
_cell.length_a   1.000
_cell.length_b   1.000
_cell.length_c   1.000
_cell.angle_alpha   90.00
_cell.angle_beta   90.00
_cell.angle_gamma   90.00
#
_symmetry.space_group_name_H-M   'P 1'
#
loop_
_entity.id
_entity.type
_entity.pdbx_description
1 polymer ?
#
loop_
_entity_poly.entity_id
_entity_poly.type
_entity_poly.pdbx_seq_one_letter_code
_entity_poly.pdbx_strand_id
1 'polypeptide(L)'
;GYKSIHHVDLELRPINILIGSNGVGKTNFISFFRLINIIYEQRLHNYTMQNSAERLFHYGRKQTKELKGYLEFGDNAYGVTLQARDNGSLFIAEERSYYQSRPIVVSNLDESYIKGSTTFRDKWLREYLQSYKIFHFHDTSKGAPLRSSANINDNRFLKTDGSNLPAFLYMLQEKHPKTLKRIELTIRSVMPYFGNFSLAPSLLDESQINLQWSDMENNEKYFDANDLSDGSIRFIALATL
;
A
#
# COMPACT_ATOMS: atom_id res chain seq x y z
N GLY A 1 13.85 -14.17 9.08
CA GLY A 1 15.10 -13.44 8.98
C GLY A 1 15.02 -12.09 8.27
N TYR A 2 13.96 -11.25 8.51
CA TYR A 2 13.75 -9.98 7.80
C TYR A 2 13.85 -8.78 8.76
N LYS A 3 14.84 -7.92 8.58
CA LYS A 3 15.08 -6.71 9.41
C LYS A 3 15.08 -7.05 10.91
N SER A 4 14.14 -6.47 11.69
CA SER A 4 14.00 -6.79 13.13
C SER A 4 13.24 -8.09 13.40
N ILE A 5 12.71 -8.75 12.39
CA ILE A 5 11.89 -9.96 12.53
C ILE A 5 12.78 -11.19 12.34
N HIS A 6 13.03 -11.92 13.42
CA HIS A 6 13.73 -13.22 13.35
C HIS A 6 12.80 -14.29 12.78
N HIS A 7 11.63 -14.46 13.40
CA HIS A 7 10.59 -15.38 12.95
C HIS A 7 9.22 -14.83 13.36
N VAL A 8 8.22 -15.03 12.51
CA VAL A 8 6.83 -14.74 12.82
C VAL A 8 5.95 -15.73 12.06
N ASP A 9 4.96 -16.24 12.73
CA ASP A 9 3.89 -17.07 12.16
C ASP A 9 2.56 -16.49 12.65
N LEU A 10 1.75 -15.99 11.72
CA LEU A 10 0.51 -15.26 12.03
C LEU A 10 -0.59 -15.60 11.03
N GLU A 11 -1.75 -15.93 11.55
CA GLU A 11 -2.98 -15.94 10.78
C GLU A 11 -3.51 -14.52 10.64
N LEU A 12 -3.59 -14.01 9.39
CA LEU A 12 -4.18 -12.71 9.11
C LEU A 12 -5.68 -12.83 8.90
N ARG A 13 -6.41 -11.87 9.49
CA ARG A 13 -7.86 -11.70 9.37
C ARG A 13 -8.17 -10.62 8.33
N PRO A 14 -9.45 -10.45 7.89
CA PRO A 14 -9.82 -9.35 6.99
C PRO A 14 -9.42 -7.96 7.48
N ILE A 15 -9.39 -7.74 8.81
CA ILE A 15 -8.90 -6.52 9.44
C ILE A 15 -7.91 -6.90 10.52
N ASN A 16 -6.70 -6.33 10.45
CA ASN A 16 -5.63 -6.53 11.43
C ASN A 16 -5.11 -5.17 11.89
N ILE A 17 -4.98 -5.00 13.21
CA ILE A 17 -4.49 -3.76 13.81
C ILE A 17 -3.18 -4.05 14.54
N LEU A 18 -2.10 -3.39 14.11
CA LEU A 18 -0.80 -3.50 14.74
C LEU A 18 -0.60 -2.40 15.78
N ILE A 19 -0.56 -2.76 17.06
CA ILE A 19 -0.37 -1.84 18.18
C ILE A 19 0.97 -2.15 18.85
N GLY A 20 1.64 -1.13 19.34
CA GLY A 20 2.89 -1.25 20.06
C GLY A 20 3.73 0.02 20.04
N SER A 21 4.78 0.09 20.84
CA SER A 21 5.70 1.21 20.94
C SER A 21 6.47 1.46 19.61
N ASN A 22 7.09 2.62 19.49
CA ASN A 22 7.99 2.92 18.37
C ASN A 22 9.19 1.97 18.40
N GLY A 23 9.62 1.52 17.23
CA GLY A 23 10.77 0.61 17.09
C GLY A 23 10.46 -0.89 17.26
N VAL A 24 9.28 -1.29 17.73
CA VAL A 24 8.92 -2.71 17.99
C VAL A 24 8.80 -3.58 16.72
N GLY A 25 8.90 -2.99 15.53
CA GLY A 25 8.90 -3.76 14.28
C GLY A 25 7.61 -3.70 13.45
N LYS A 26 6.58 -2.94 13.85
CA LYS A 26 5.31 -2.79 13.08
C LYS A 26 5.55 -2.41 11.61
N THR A 27 6.37 -1.39 11.39
CA THR A 27 6.73 -0.94 10.04
C THR A 27 7.53 -2.00 9.28
N ASN A 28 8.37 -2.78 9.96
CA ASN A 28 9.11 -3.87 9.33
C ASN A 28 8.17 -4.98 8.89
N PHE A 29 7.17 -5.32 9.70
CA PHE A 29 6.13 -6.29 9.31
C PHE A 29 5.38 -5.83 8.04
N ILE A 30 4.91 -4.58 8.01
CA ILE A 30 4.24 -4.02 6.81
C ILE A 30 5.20 -3.99 5.62
N SER A 31 6.47 -3.60 5.84
CA SER A 31 7.46 -3.51 4.76
C SER A 31 7.84 -4.88 4.15
N PHE A 32 7.55 -5.98 4.84
CA PHE A 32 7.69 -7.32 4.26
C PHE A 32 6.72 -7.53 3.08
N PHE A 33 5.48 -7.10 3.19
CA PHE A 33 4.52 -7.18 2.08
C PHE A 33 4.93 -6.29 0.90
N ARG A 34 5.57 -5.14 1.20
CA ARG A 34 6.20 -4.33 0.14
C ARG A 34 7.32 -5.08 -0.56
N LEU A 35 8.16 -5.82 0.17
CA LEU A 35 9.20 -6.65 -0.44
C LEU A 35 8.60 -7.72 -1.33
N ILE A 36 7.55 -8.41 -0.89
CA ILE A 36 6.83 -9.40 -1.71
C ILE A 36 6.29 -8.77 -3.00
N ASN A 37 5.69 -7.59 -2.93
CA ASN A 37 5.24 -6.86 -4.12
C ASN A 37 6.39 -6.47 -5.05
N ILE A 38 7.53 -6.04 -4.52
CA ILE A 38 8.74 -5.72 -5.29
C ILE A 38 9.27 -6.96 -6.02
N ILE A 39 9.29 -8.12 -5.36
CA ILE A 39 9.67 -9.40 -5.95
C ILE A 39 8.71 -9.73 -7.11
N TYR A 40 7.41 -9.71 -6.84
CA TYR A 40 6.40 -9.97 -7.87
C TYR A 40 6.51 -9.04 -9.07
N GLU A 41 6.75 -7.74 -8.84
CA GLU A 41 6.90 -6.73 -9.90
C GLU A 41 8.22 -6.83 -10.68
N GLN A 42 9.09 -7.81 -10.36
CA GLN A 42 10.40 -7.99 -11.00
C GLN A 42 11.30 -6.76 -10.84
N ARG A 43 11.39 -6.24 -9.61
CA ARG A 43 12.19 -5.06 -9.24
C ARG A 43 13.16 -5.34 -8.10
N LEU A 44 13.43 -6.62 -7.82
CA LEU A 44 14.29 -7.02 -6.70
C LEU A 44 15.70 -6.49 -6.86
N HIS A 45 16.27 -6.59 -8.06
CA HIS A 45 17.61 -6.08 -8.34
C HIS A 45 17.72 -4.57 -8.05
N ASN A 46 16.84 -3.76 -8.63
CA ASN A 46 16.84 -2.30 -8.42
C ASN A 46 16.61 -1.93 -6.96
N TYR A 47 15.73 -2.64 -6.27
CA TYR A 47 15.46 -2.43 -4.86
C TYR A 47 16.70 -2.70 -3.99
N THR A 48 17.48 -3.74 -4.30
CA THR A 48 18.65 -4.11 -3.52
C THR A 48 19.85 -3.21 -3.78
N MET A 49 19.93 -2.59 -4.96
CA MET A 49 20.91 -1.53 -5.23
C MET A 49 20.69 -0.30 -4.35
N GLN A 50 19.44 0.03 -4.03
CA GLN A 50 19.07 1.15 -3.14
C GLN A 50 19.09 0.76 -1.65
N ASN A 51 18.77 -0.49 -1.35
CA ASN A 51 18.65 -1.02 0.00
C ASN A 51 19.58 -2.21 0.14
N SER A 52 20.77 -1.99 0.69
CA SER A 52 21.75 -3.05 0.89
C SER A 52 21.13 -4.31 1.51
N ALA A 53 21.49 -5.50 1.01
CA ALA A 53 21.10 -6.78 1.60
C ALA A 53 21.40 -6.85 3.11
N GLU A 54 22.47 -6.19 3.56
CA GLU A 54 22.86 -6.09 4.97
C GLU A 54 21.73 -5.52 5.85
N ARG A 55 20.97 -4.54 5.32
CA ARG A 55 19.85 -3.91 6.04
C ARG A 55 18.55 -4.71 5.98
N LEU A 56 18.46 -5.66 5.07
CA LEU A 56 17.26 -6.48 4.88
C LEU A 56 17.30 -7.76 5.68
N PHE A 57 18.49 -8.31 5.95
CA PHE A 57 18.65 -9.48 6.77
C PHE A 57 18.64 -9.15 8.28
N HIS A 58 18.05 -10.03 9.05
CA HIS A 58 18.02 -9.92 10.50
C HIS A 58 19.45 -10.00 11.07
N TYR A 59 19.89 -8.93 11.72
CA TYR A 59 21.27 -8.73 12.17
C TYR A 59 22.36 -8.89 11.10
N GLY A 60 21.98 -8.65 9.83
CA GLY A 60 22.89 -8.63 8.70
C GLY A 60 23.31 -10.02 8.17
N ARG A 61 24.04 -10.01 7.04
CA ARG A 61 24.43 -11.21 6.28
C ARG A 61 25.35 -12.18 7.06
N LYS A 62 26.05 -11.70 8.06
CA LYS A 62 26.93 -12.55 8.86
C LYS A 62 26.14 -13.54 9.72
N GLN A 63 25.02 -13.10 10.29
CA GLN A 63 24.15 -13.92 11.14
C GLN A 63 23.04 -14.62 10.37
N THR A 64 22.37 -13.90 9.48
CA THR A 64 21.25 -14.43 8.68
C THR A 64 21.71 -14.68 7.26
N LYS A 65 21.73 -15.94 6.84
CA LYS A 65 22.18 -16.35 5.49
C LYS A 65 21.07 -16.28 4.45
N GLU A 66 19.83 -16.40 4.89
CA GLU A 66 18.66 -16.43 4.03
C GLU A 66 17.45 -15.76 4.69
N LEU A 67 16.62 -15.14 3.86
CA LEU A 67 15.34 -14.60 4.24
C LEU A 67 14.26 -15.48 3.62
N LYS A 68 13.37 -16.01 4.44
CA LYS A 68 12.24 -16.84 3.99
C LYS A 68 10.94 -16.13 4.20
N GLY A 69 10.11 -16.14 3.17
CA GLY A 69 8.72 -15.70 3.21
C GLY A 69 7.80 -16.83 2.77
N TYR A 70 6.69 -16.99 3.49
CA TYR A 70 5.63 -17.92 3.13
C TYR A 70 4.28 -17.25 3.37
N LEU A 71 3.41 -17.28 2.38
CA LEU A 71 2.08 -16.68 2.42
C LEU A 71 1.08 -17.74 1.94
N GLU A 72 0.04 -17.95 2.73
CA GLU A 72 -1.02 -18.92 2.43
C GLU A 72 -2.34 -18.22 2.13
N PHE A 73 -3.03 -18.68 1.10
CA PHE A 73 -4.28 -18.13 0.58
C PHE A 73 -5.27 -19.27 0.29
N GLY A 74 -5.79 -19.88 1.35
CA GLY A 74 -6.63 -21.07 1.22
C GLY A 74 -5.87 -22.24 0.56
N ASP A 75 -6.32 -22.72 -0.59
CA ASP A 75 -5.66 -23.84 -1.32
C ASP A 75 -4.34 -23.43 -2.01
N ASN A 76 -4.04 -22.15 -2.10
CA ASN A 76 -2.84 -21.62 -2.75
C ASN A 76 -1.86 -21.09 -1.71
N ALA A 77 -0.56 -21.23 -1.98
CA ALA A 77 0.46 -20.56 -1.18
C ALA A 77 1.64 -20.13 -2.04
N TYR A 78 2.35 -19.12 -1.55
CA TYR A 78 3.55 -18.57 -2.15
C TYR A 78 4.70 -18.66 -1.16
N GLY A 79 5.82 -19.21 -1.60
CA GLY A 79 7.06 -19.28 -0.83
C GLY A 79 8.21 -18.63 -1.57
N VAL A 80 9.05 -17.89 -0.87
CA VAL A 80 10.28 -17.30 -1.41
C VAL A 80 11.41 -17.40 -0.42
N THR A 81 12.58 -17.79 -0.92
CA THR A 81 13.84 -17.77 -0.18
C THR A 81 14.81 -16.85 -0.91
N LEU A 82 15.23 -15.79 -0.24
CA LEU A 82 16.24 -14.85 -0.76
C LEU A 82 17.58 -15.10 -0.11
N GLN A 83 18.64 -14.99 -0.90
CA GLN A 83 20.04 -15.01 -0.44
C GLN A 83 20.79 -13.82 -1.04
N ALA A 84 21.93 -13.48 -0.44
CA ALA A 84 22.78 -12.40 -0.91
C ALA A 84 23.95 -12.97 -1.72
N ARG A 85 24.26 -12.32 -2.85
CA ARG A 85 25.49 -12.52 -3.59
C ARG A 85 26.67 -11.80 -2.90
N ASP A 86 27.87 -12.10 -3.29
CA ASP A 86 29.08 -11.47 -2.74
C ASP A 86 29.10 -9.95 -2.94
N ASN A 87 28.57 -9.47 -4.05
CA ASN A 87 28.42 -8.04 -4.35
C ASN A 87 27.34 -7.33 -3.52
N GLY A 88 26.61 -8.04 -2.64
CA GLY A 88 25.57 -7.50 -1.79
C GLY A 88 24.19 -7.38 -2.43
N SER A 89 24.00 -7.79 -3.68
CA SER A 89 22.68 -7.89 -4.26
C SER A 89 21.93 -9.12 -3.75
N LEU A 90 20.61 -9.06 -3.72
CA LEU A 90 19.77 -10.22 -3.44
C LEU A 90 19.44 -10.97 -4.73
N PHE A 91 19.24 -12.26 -4.59
CA PHE A 91 18.66 -13.12 -5.60
C PHE A 91 17.67 -14.09 -4.96
N ILE A 92 16.79 -14.64 -5.75
CA ILE A 92 15.80 -15.62 -5.31
C ILE A 92 16.47 -17.01 -5.41
N ALA A 93 16.91 -17.53 -4.27
CA ALA A 93 17.48 -18.87 -4.20
C ALA A 93 16.43 -19.92 -4.54
N GLU A 94 15.20 -19.73 -4.05
CA GLU A 94 14.06 -20.57 -4.39
C GLU A 94 12.78 -19.75 -4.39
N GLU A 95 11.95 -19.95 -5.41
CA GLU A 95 10.58 -19.45 -5.50
C GLU A 95 9.62 -20.61 -5.66
N ARG A 96 8.56 -20.63 -4.87
CA ARG A 96 7.61 -21.73 -4.80
C ARG A 96 6.19 -21.25 -4.97
N SER A 97 5.45 -21.88 -5.87
CA SER A 97 4.00 -21.75 -5.93
C SER A 97 3.35 -23.06 -5.51
N TYR A 98 2.35 -23.00 -4.64
CA TYR A 98 1.65 -24.17 -4.13
C TYR A 98 0.20 -24.16 -4.57
N TYR A 99 -0.32 -25.34 -4.82
CA TYR A 99 -1.74 -25.62 -4.90
C TYR A 99 -2.03 -26.96 -4.21
N GLN A 100 -2.89 -26.95 -3.18
CA GLN A 100 -3.19 -28.12 -2.34
C GLN A 100 -1.89 -28.81 -1.85
N SER A 101 -1.00 -28.04 -1.27
CA SER A 101 0.30 -28.48 -0.72
C SER A 101 1.31 -29.06 -1.75
N ARG A 102 1.03 -29.00 -3.06
CA ARG A 102 1.94 -29.45 -4.10
C ARG A 102 2.74 -28.28 -4.68
N PRO A 103 4.06 -28.18 -4.43
CA PRO A 103 4.86 -27.07 -4.93
C PRO A 103 5.28 -27.25 -6.40
N ILE A 104 5.40 -26.14 -7.11
CA ILE A 104 6.34 -25.93 -8.21
C ILE A 104 7.47 -25.11 -7.62
N VAL A 105 8.71 -25.55 -7.84
CA VAL A 105 9.91 -24.89 -7.30
C VAL A 105 10.77 -24.45 -8.48
N VAL A 106 11.14 -23.18 -8.48
CA VAL A 106 12.10 -22.61 -9.42
C VAL A 106 13.22 -21.98 -8.60
N SER A 107 14.45 -22.21 -8.99
CA SER A 107 15.62 -21.83 -8.19
C SER A 107 16.59 -20.96 -8.97
N ASN A 108 17.39 -20.19 -8.22
CA ASN A 108 18.47 -19.35 -8.72
C ASN A 108 18.01 -18.29 -9.75
N LEU A 109 17.04 -17.48 -9.36
CA LEU A 109 16.45 -16.43 -10.18
C LEU A 109 16.95 -15.05 -9.74
N ASP A 110 17.16 -14.16 -10.69
CA ASP A 110 17.40 -12.73 -10.37
C ASP A 110 16.10 -11.99 -10.07
N GLU A 111 15.00 -12.39 -10.75
CA GLU A 111 13.65 -11.82 -10.57
C GLU A 111 12.60 -12.93 -10.55
N SER A 112 11.41 -12.64 -10.04
CA SER A 112 10.31 -13.59 -9.91
C SER A 112 9.87 -14.18 -11.26
N TYR A 113 9.61 -15.48 -11.28
CA TYR A 113 9.00 -16.15 -12.43
C TYR A 113 7.47 -16.01 -12.45
N ILE A 114 6.83 -15.79 -11.29
CA ILE A 114 5.37 -15.81 -11.13
C ILE A 114 4.67 -14.81 -12.06
N LYS A 115 5.22 -13.60 -12.20
CA LYS A 115 4.61 -12.55 -13.05
C LYS A 115 4.50 -12.97 -14.51
N GLY A 116 5.51 -13.68 -15.03
CA GLY A 116 5.56 -14.17 -16.41
C GLY A 116 4.95 -15.57 -16.61
N SER A 117 4.57 -16.25 -15.54
CA SER A 117 4.04 -17.61 -15.64
C SER A 117 2.68 -17.65 -16.32
N THR A 118 2.47 -18.62 -17.19
CA THR A 118 1.19 -18.87 -17.88
C THR A 118 0.37 -19.98 -17.24
N THR A 119 0.86 -20.60 -16.17
CA THR A 119 0.17 -21.71 -15.51
C THR A 119 -1.11 -21.22 -14.83
N PHE A 120 -2.14 -22.07 -14.85
CA PHE A 120 -3.42 -21.77 -14.18
C PHE A 120 -3.26 -21.56 -12.67
N ARG A 121 -2.38 -22.32 -12.03
CA ARG A 121 -2.02 -22.19 -10.62
C ARG A 121 -1.50 -20.79 -10.29
N ASP A 122 -0.53 -20.31 -11.06
CA ASP A 122 0.14 -19.03 -10.81
C ASP A 122 -0.76 -17.82 -11.14
N LYS A 123 -1.85 -18.05 -11.91
CA LYS A 123 -2.86 -17.03 -12.16
C LYS A 123 -3.46 -16.52 -10.86
N TRP A 124 -3.88 -17.41 -9.95
CA TRP A 124 -4.44 -17.04 -8.65
C TRP A 124 -3.42 -16.35 -7.76
N LEU A 125 -2.19 -16.86 -7.73
CA LEU A 125 -1.11 -16.20 -6.97
C LEU A 125 -0.83 -14.80 -7.50
N ARG A 126 -0.83 -14.59 -8.81
CA ARG A 126 -0.68 -13.24 -9.39
C ARG A 126 -1.75 -12.27 -8.89
N GLU A 127 -3.01 -12.69 -8.85
CA GLU A 127 -4.10 -11.86 -8.36
C GLU A 127 -3.87 -11.44 -6.90
N TYR A 128 -3.45 -12.36 -6.02
CA TYR A 128 -3.12 -12.04 -4.63
C TYR A 128 -1.88 -11.13 -4.52
N LEU A 129 -0.77 -11.50 -5.14
CA LEU A 129 0.49 -10.77 -5.01
C LEU A 129 0.42 -9.36 -5.63
N GLN A 130 -0.33 -9.19 -6.71
CA GLN A 130 -0.58 -7.91 -7.36
C GLN A 130 -1.49 -7.01 -6.50
N SER A 131 -2.37 -7.59 -5.69
CA SER A 131 -3.32 -6.83 -4.89
C SER A 131 -2.68 -6.11 -3.70
N TYR A 132 -1.48 -6.49 -3.27
CA TYR A 132 -0.80 -5.85 -2.16
C TYR A 132 -0.46 -4.40 -2.46
N LYS A 133 -1.16 -3.49 -1.79
CA LYS A 133 -0.89 -2.06 -1.83
C LYS A 133 -0.60 -1.57 -0.42
N ILE A 134 0.45 -0.78 -0.26
CA ILE A 134 0.78 -0.14 1.01
C ILE A 134 0.51 1.34 0.87
N PHE A 135 -0.48 1.82 1.60
CA PHE A 135 -0.84 3.23 1.65
C PHE A 135 -0.05 3.95 2.74
N HIS A 136 0.45 5.13 2.41
CA HIS A 136 1.27 5.95 3.31
C HIS A 136 0.69 7.36 3.39
N PHE A 137 -0.23 7.58 4.32
CA PHE A 137 -0.83 8.88 4.59
C PHE A 137 -0.16 9.59 5.78
N HIS A 138 1.17 9.40 5.94
CA HIS A 138 1.87 9.95 7.09
C HIS A 138 2.28 11.40 6.90
N ASP A 139 2.61 11.80 5.68
CA ASP A 139 2.94 13.18 5.37
C ASP A 139 1.64 13.99 5.24
N THR A 140 1.43 14.89 6.18
CA THR A 140 0.30 15.81 6.25
C THR A 140 0.76 17.26 6.32
N SER A 141 2.04 17.53 6.02
CA SER A 141 2.57 18.88 5.94
C SER A 141 1.85 19.72 4.87
N LYS A 142 2.00 21.04 4.91
CA LYS A 142 1.33 21.96 3.94
C LYS A 142 1.64 21.66 2.48
N GLY A 143 2.79 21.06 2.16
CA GLY A 143 3.15 20.63 0.81
C GLY A 143 2.93 19.15 0.53
N ALA A 144 2.28 18.43 1.42
CA ALA A 144 2.06 16.99 1.30
C ALA A 144 1.17 16.63 0.10
N PRO A 145 1.40 15.47 -0.53
CA PRO A 145 0.56 14.97 -1.62
C PRO A 145 -0.94 14.95 -1.28
N LEU A 146 -1.31 14.60 -0.04
CA LEU A 146 -2.69 14.59 0.45
C LEU A 146 -3.40 15.95 0.40
N ARG A 147 -2.65 17.07 0.43
CA ARG A 147 -3.19 18.43 0.43
C ARG A 147 -3.10 19.10 -0.94
N SER A 148 -2.47 18.43 -1.90
CA SER A 148 -2.23 18.99 -3.23
C SER A 148 -3.46 18.90 -4.12
N SER A 149 -3.53 19.78 -5.12
CA SER A 149 -4.44 19.62 -6.26
C SER A 149 -4.09 18.36 -7.03
N ALA A 150 -5.07 17.80 -7.73
CA ALA A 150 -4.88 16.62 -8.55
C ALA A 150 -5.42 16.85 -9.96
N ASN A 151 -4.84 16.19 -10.96
CA ASN A 151 -5.43 16.14 -12.28
C ASN A 151 -6.73 15.33 -12.24
N ILE A 152 -7.81 15.89 -12.74
CA ILE A 152 -9.16 15.30 -12.70
C ILE A 152 -9.23 13.90 -13.35
N ASN A 153 -8.37 13.63 -14.32
CA ASN A 153 -8.30 12.34 -15.02
C ASN A 153 -7.51 11.27 -14.25
N ASP A 154 -6.82 11.64 -13.17
CA ASP A 154 -6.09 10.72 -12.30
C ASP A 154 -7.02 10.17 -11.20
N ASN A 155 -8.07 9.47 -11.62
CA ASN A 155 -9.20 9.11 -10.77
C ASN A 155 -9.56 7.61 -10.78
N ARG A 156 -8.77 6.78 -11.47
CA ARG A 156 -9.10 5.36 -11.67
C ARG A 156 -9.01 4.54 -10.38
N PHE A 157 -8.07 4.87 -9.51
CA PHE A 157 -7.87 4.27 -8.18
C PHE A 157 -7.13 5.26 -7.28
N LEU A 158 -7.36 5.17 -5.98
CA LEU A 158 -6.63 5.98 -5.01
C LEU A 158 -5.15 5.62 -5.00
N LYS A 159 -4.27 6.60 -5.15
CA LYS A 159 -2.81 6.41 -5.05
C LYS A 159 -2.38 6.15 -3.61
N THR A 160 -1.26 5.46 -3.47
CA THR A 160 -0.75 5.02 -2.17
C THR A 160 -0.28 6.16 -1.26
N ASP A 161 0.02 7.32 -1.83
CA ASP A 161 0.38 8.56 -1.12
C ASP A 161 -0.80 9.54 -0.96
N GLY A 162 -1.96 9.21 -1.56
CA GLY A 162 -3.16 10.04 -1.54
C GLY A 162 -3.08 11.28 -2.44
N SER A 163 -2.08 11.40 -3.32
CA SER A 163 -1.86 12.59 -4.16
C SER A 163 -3.03 12.89 -5.13
N ASN A 164 -3.88 11.91 -5.40
CA ASN A 164 -5.06 12.08 -6.24
C ASN A 164 -6.39 12.01 -5.48
N LEU A 165 -6.35 12.19 -4.16
CA LEU A 165 -7.56 12.10 -3.32
C LEU A 165 -8.71 12.96 -3.83
N PRO A 166 -8.53 14.25 -4.20
CA PRO A 166 -9.64 15.08 -4.71
C PRO A 166 -10.25 14.52 -6.00
N ALA A 167 -9.42 14.07 -6.95
CA ALA A 167 -9.89 13.54 -8.23
C ALA A 167 -10.62 12.20 -8.06
N PHE A 168 -10.16 11.35 -7.14
CA PHE A 168 -10.82 10.09 -6.83
C PHE A 168 -12.17 10.30 -6.15
N LEU A 169 -12.27 11.21 -5.18
CA LEU A 169 -13.54 11.58 -4.55
C LEU A 169 -14.51 12.22 -5.55
N TYR A 170 -14.04 13.05 -6.46
CA TYR A 170 -14.85 13.61 -7.53
C TYR A 170 -15.40 12.54 -8.47
N MET A 171 -14.59 11.57 -8.85
CA MET A 171 -15.09 10.42 -9.62
C MET A 171 -16.18 9.66 -8.85
N LEU A 172 -16.04 9.50 -7.53
CA LEU A 172 -17.08 8.89 -6.69
C LEU A 172 -18.35 9.76 -6.66
N GLN A 173 -18.23 11.09 -6.64
CA GLN A 173 -19.36 12.01 -6.73
C GLN A 173 -20.17 11.78 -8.01
N GLU A 174 -19.47 11.71 -9.15
CA GLU A 174 -20.10 11.60 -10.47
C GLU A 174 -20.62 10.19 -10.79
N LYS A 175 -19.91 9.16 -10.38
CA LYS A 175 -20.22 7.78 -10.78
C LYS A 175 -20.79 6.91 -9.67
N HIS A 176 -20.46 7.22 -8.41
CA HIS A 176 -20.81 6.40 -7.24
C HIS A 176 -21.27 7.25 -6.04
N PRO A 177 -22.30 8.11 -6.21
CA PRO A 177 -22.70 9.06 -5.16
C PRO A 177 -23.12 8.40 -3.84
N LYS A 178 -23.67 7.19 -3.90
CA LYS A 178 -23.99 6.42 -2.68
C LYS A 178 -22.75 6.03 -1.88
N THR A 179 -21.64 5.71 -2.56
CA THR A 179 -20.36 5.41 -1.92
C THR A 179 -19.78 6.67 -1.29
N LEU A 180 -19.77 7.79 -2.01
CA LEU A 180 -19.32 9.07 -1.46
C LEU A 180 -20.12 9.45 -0.21
N LYS A 181 -21.44 9.28 -0.26
CA LYS A 181 -22.29 9.57 0.90
C LYS A 181 -21.97 8.72 2.13
N ARG A 182 -21.62 7.46 1.93
CA ARG A 182 -21.16 6.59 3.05
C ARG A 182 -19.83 7.07 3.61
N ILE A 183 -18.90 7.48 2.77
CA ILE A 183 -17.61 8.07 3.19
C ILE A 183 -17.88 9.33 4.03
N GLU A 184 -18.69 10.26 3.54
CA GLU A 184 -19.06 11.48 4.27
C GLU A 184 -19.70 11.17 5.64
N LEU A 185 -20.59 10.20 5.72
CA LEU A 185 -21.19 9.77 6.99
C LEU A 185 -20.14 9.17 7.94
N THR A 186 -19.20 8.42 7.42
CA THR A 186 -18.08 7.88 8.20
C THR A 186 -17.20 9.01 8.73
N ILE A 187 -16.91 10.02 7.90
CA ILE A 187 -16.14 11.19 8.30
C ILE A 187 -16.85 11.95 9.41
N ARG A 188 -18.15 12.19 9.29
CA ARG A 188 -18.95 12.87 10.33
C ARG A 188 -18.96 12.17 11.69
N SER A 189 -18.84 10.84 11.70
CA SER A 189 -18.78 10.11 12.97
C SER A 189 -17.56 10.45 13.83
N VAL A 190 -16.49 10.97 13.20
CA VAL A 190 -15.24 11.39 13.86
C VAL A 190 -15.08 12.92 13.84
N MET A 191 -15.62 13.58 12.83
CA MET A 191 -15.57 15.03 12.61
C MET A 191 -17.00 15.58 12.50
N PRO A 192 -17.70 15.81 13.62
CA PRO A 192 -19.13 16.20 13.60
C PRO A 192 -19.42 17.52 12.86
N TYR A 193 -18.45 18.41 12.77
CA TYR A 193 -18.54 19.67 12.04
C TYR A 193 -18.45 19.51 10.50
N PHE A 194 -17.98 18.36 9.99
CA PHE A 194 -17.85 18.13 8.56
C PHE A 194 -19.23 18.03 7.88
N GLY A 195 -19.51 18.91 6.95
CA GLY A 195 -20.74 18.93 6.14
C GLY A 195 -20.67 17.95 4.97
N ASN A 196 -20.19 18.41 3.84
CA ASN A 196 -20.07 17.64 2.62
C ASN A 196 -18.76 18.02 1.90
N PHE A 197 -18.32 17.17 1.00
CA PHE A 197 -17.33 17.59 0.01
C PHE A 197 -17.98 18.57 -0.99
N SER A 198 -17.18 19.53 -1.44
CA SER A 198 -17.51 20.44 -2.53
C SER A 198 -16.48 20.28 -3.62
N LEU A 199 -16.70 19.30 -4.48
CA LEU A 199 -15.74 18.87 -5.49
C LEU A 199 -16.18 19.38 -6.87
N ALA A 200 -15.40 20.29 -7.42
CA ALA A 200 -15.59 20.82 -8.76
C ALA A 200 -14.22 21.10 -9.41
N PRO A 201 -14.11 21.00 -10.74
CA PRO A 201 -12.92 21.45 -11.44
C PRO A 201 -12.60 22.91 -11.14
N SER A 202 -11.33 23.26 -11.13
CA SER A 202 -10.90 24.65 -10.96
C SER A 202 -11.42 25.53 -12.09
N LEU A 203 -11.93 26.72 -11.80
CA LEU A 203 -12.45 27.65 -12.80
C LEU A 203 -11.38 28.16 -13.78
N LEU A 204 -10.11 28.19 -13.35
CA LEU A 204 -8.98 28.67 -14.17
C LEU A 204 -8.25 27.54 -14.89
N ASP A 205 -8.38 26.31 -14.42
CA ASP A 205 -7.78 25.13 -15.03
C ASP A 205 -8.69 23.92 -14.77
N GLU A 206 -9.59 23.66 -15.71
CA GLU A 206 -10.57 22.56 -15.61
C GLU A 206 -9.93 21.16 -15.52
N SER A 207 -8.64 21.05 -15.81
CA SER A 207 -7.90 19.79 -15.62
C SER A 207 -7.52 19.52 -14.17
N GLN A 208 -7.63 20.51 -13.29
CA GLN A 208 -7.24 20.43 -11.86
C GLN A 208 -8.45 20.46 -10.94
N ILE A 209 -8.32 19.73 -9.84
CA ILE A 209 -9.32 19.70 -8.78
C ILE A 209 -8.65 19.77 -7.41
N ASN A 210 -9.26 20.53 -6.50
CA ASN A 210 -8.84 20.66 -5.11
C ASN A 210 -9.79 19.93 -4.18
N LEU A 211 -9.28 19.49 -3.03
CA LEU A 211 -10.12 18.98 -1.95
C LEU A 211 -10.78 20.17 -1.24
N GLN A 212 -12.06 20.37 -1.49
CA GLN A 212 -12.88 21.36 -0.81
C GLN A 212 -14.01 20.67 -0.04
N TRP A 213 -14.38 21.29 1.08
CA TRP A 213 -15.43 20.80 1.96
C TRP A 213 -16.18 21.95 2.63
N SER A 214 -17.40 21.70 3.09
CA SER A 214 -18.23 22.66 3.82
C SER A 214 -18.43 22.24 5.27
N ASP A 215 -18.67 23.21 6.13
CA ASP A 215 -19.07 22.98 7.52
C ASP A 215 -20.58 22.68 7.60
N MET A 216 -20.98 21.86 8.60
CA MET A 216 -22.40 21.51 8.83
C MET A 216 -23.27 22.73 9.18
N GLU A 217 -22.69 23.69 9.91
CA GLU A 217 -23.40 24.87 10.39
C GLU A 217 -23.40 26.01 9.35
N ASN A 218 -22.43 26.00 8.42
CA ASN A 218 -22.29 27.05 7.41
C ASN A 218 -21.92 26.47 6.03
N ASN A 219 -22.92 26.07 5.28
CA ASN A 219 -22.76 25.51 3.94
C ASN A 219 -22.37 26.55 2.86
N GLU A 220 -22.40 27.85 3.18
CA GLU A 220 -22.02 28.90 2.24
C GLU A 220 -20.50 29.13 2.21
N LYS A 221 -19.78 28.68 3.26
CA LYS A 221 -18.33 28.80 3.35
C LYS A 221 -17.65 27.48 2.98
N TYR A 222 -16.77 27.55 2.00
CA TYR A 222 -15.91 26.42 1.63
C TYR A 222 -14.54 26.55 2.28
N PHE A 223 -14.04 25.42 2.71
CA PHE A 223 -12.70 25.23 3.26
C PHE A 223 -11.88 24.35 2.32
N ASP A 224 -10.58 24.51 2.30
CA ASP A 224 -9.68 23.66 1.54
C ASP A 224 -8.99 22.58 2.39
N ALA A 225 -8.15 21.78 1.76
CA ALA A 225 -7.40 20.71 2.45
C ALA A 225 -6.45 21.27 3.53
N ASN A 226 -6.00 22.53 3.44
CA ASN A 226 -5.09 23.14 4.40
C ASN A 226 -5.79 23.58 5.70
N ASP A 227 -7.09 23.73 5.64
CA ASP A 227 -7.91 24.04 6.84
C ASP A 227 -8.18 22.80 7.70
N LEU A 228 -7.90 21.60 7.16
CA LEU A 228 -8.02 20.36 7.92
C LEU A 228 -6.83 20.15 8.86
N SER A 229 -7.08 19.63 10.05
CA SER A 229 -6.01 19.12 10.91
C SER A 229 -5.31 17.91 10.26
N ASP A 230 -4.09 17.60 10.71
CA ASP A 230 -3.34 16.43 10.23
C ASP A 230 -4.08 15.11 10.46
N GLY A 231 -4.77 15.00 11.61
CA GLY A 231 -5.61 13.84 11.91
C GLY A 231 -6.82 13.75 10.99
N SER A 232 -7.46 14.89 10.72
CA SER A 232 -8.65 14.98 9.88
C SER A 232 -8.38 14.56 8.43
N ILE A 233 -7.36 15.12 7.80
CA ILE A 233 -7.05 14.75 6.40
C ILE A 233 -6.60 13.31 6.27
N ARG A 234 -5.85 12.80 7.26
CA ARG A 234 -5.45 11.39 7.32
C ARG A 234 -6.66 10.48 7.46
N PHE A 235 -7.62 10.85 8.32
CA PHE A 235 -8.85 10.09 8.49
C PHE A 235 -9.71 10.08 7.21
N ILE A 236 -9.84 11.23 6.53
CA ILE A 236 -10.52 11.30 5.23
C ILE A 236 -9.91 10.32 4.22
N ALA A 237 -8.58 10.32 4.09
CA ALA A 237 -7.90 9.39 3.19
C ALA A 237 -8.13 7.92 3.56
N LEU A 238 -8.10 7.58 4.85
CA LEU A 238 -8.39 6.23 5.34
C LEU A 238 -9.86 5.82 5.12
N ALA A 239 -10.81 6.74 5.33
CA ALA A 239 -12.23 6.47 5.10
C ALA A 239 -12.57 6.30 3.61
N THR A 240 -11.67 6.75 2.72
CA THR A 240 -11.82 6.65 1.26
C THR A 240 -11.28 5.32 0.70
N LEU A 241 -10.48 4.58 1.46
CA LEU A 241 -9.99 3.23 1.09
C LEU A 241 -11.11 2.20 1.08
#